data_f274990c7696e875c3e483efd4c98493
#
_entry.id   f274990c7696e875c3e483efd4c98493
#
_cell.length_a   1.000
_cell.length_b   1.000
_cell.length_c   1.000
_cell.angle_alpha   90.00
_cell.angle_beta   90.00
_cell.angle_gamma   90.00
#
_symmetry.space_group_name_H-M   'P 1'
#
loop_
_entity.id
_entity.type
_entity.pdbx_description
1 polymer ?
#
loop_
_entity_poly.entity_id
_entity_poly.type
_entity_poly.pdbx_seq_one_letter_code
_entity_poly.pdbx_strand_id
1 'polypeptide(L)'
;MPRYVAFLRGVSPMNCKMPDLKRCLEDAGFTNVKTVIASGNVVFDSRKTAESSLERKVEAAIKKGLGREFLTCVRSVDYLQKMLDMNPYSDFKLKVGSKRVVTFRRDNTSVDLKLPFELDNARMLRLVGQELFSVYVPSPKSPAFMQLIEKSLGKNVTTRTWETVQKVVRA
;
A
#
# COMPACT_ATOMS: atom_id res chain seq x y z
N MET A 1 -17.05 6.32 -13.48
CA MET A 1 -15.70 5.69 -13.60
C MET A 1 -15.27 5.15 -12.25
N PRO A 2 -14.66 3.94 -12.22
CA PRO A 2 -14.12 3.43 -10.96
C PRO A 2 -13.04 4.32 -10.39
N ARG A 3 -12.94 4.32 -9.08
CA ARG A 3 -11.91 5.05 -8.35
C ARG A 3 -10.85 4.07 -7.85
N TYR A 4 -9.60 4.46 -7.97
CA TYR A 4 -8.44 3.63 -7.62
C TYR A 4 -7.51 4.37 -6.68
N VAL A 5 -6.72 3.61 -5.96
CA VAL A 5 -5.62 4.14 -5.12
C VAL A 5 -4.30 3.55 -5.62
N ALA A 6 -3.33 4.40 -5.84
CA ALA A 6 -1.95 4.01 -6.07
C ALA A 6 -1.15 4.21 -4.78
N PHE A 7 -0.53 3.14 -4.32
CA PHE A 7 0.40 3.16 -3.19
C PHE A 7 1.81 3.06 -3.74
N LEU A 8 2.60 4.10 -3.56
CA LEU A 8 3.97 4.16 -4.04
C LEU A 8 4.96 3.84 -2.92
N ARG A 9 5.96 3.02 -3.21
CA ARG A 9 7.00 2.67 -2.26
C ARG A 9 8.15 3.68 -2.30
N GLY A 10 8.57 4.13 -1.13
CA GLY A 10 9.77 4.94 -0.98
C GLY A 10 9.60 6.42 -1.26
N VAL A 11 8.36 6.91 -1.35
CA VAL A 11 8.09 8.33 -1.53
C VAL A 11 8.25 9.08 -0.20
N SER A 12 8.96 10.19 -0.26
CA SER A 12 9.11 11.12 0.85
C SER A 12 9.08 12.57 0.34
N PRO A 13 8.87 13.58 1.20
CA PRO A 13 8.95 14.98 0.77
C PRO A 13 10.31 15.36 0.18
N MET A 14 11.34 14.59 0.46
CA MET A 14 12.71 14.83 -0.02
C MET A 14 12.91 14.41 -1.48
N ASN A 15 12.17 13.42 -1.97
CA ASN A 15 12.36 12.86 -3.31
C ASN A 15 11.16 13.03 -4.24
N CYS A 16 10.01 13.44 -3.73
CA CYS A 16 8.81 13.62 -4.54
C CYS A 16 7.85 14.58 -3.84
N LYS A 17 7.55 15.69 -4.50
CA LYS A 17 6.55 16.64 -3.98
C LYS A 17 5.17 16.25 -4.44
N MET A 18 4.19 16.37 -3.55
CA MET A 18 2.81 15.95 -3.83
C MET A 18 2.17 16.68 -5.02
N PRO A 19 2.34 18.00 -5.20
CA PRO A 19 1.83 18.67 -6.40
C PRO A 19 2.41 18.13 -7.71
N ASP A 20 3.69 17.77 -7.71
CA ASP A 20 4.36 17.20 -8.89
C ASP A 20 3.85 15.80 -9.19
N LEU A 21 3.65 14.99 -8.16
CA LEU A 21 3.09 13.66 -8.29
C LEU A 21 1.68 13.71 -8.87
N LYS A 22 0.84 14.60 -8.37
CA LYS A 22 -0.51 14.83 -8.89
C LYS A 22 -0.49 15.20 -10.36
N ARG A 23 0.38 16.12 -10.75
CA ARG A 23 0.53 16.57 -12.14
C ARG A 23 0.93 15.42 -13.06
N CYS A 24 1.84 14.56 -12.64
CA CYS A 24 2.26 13.40 -13.43
C CYS A 24 1.06 12.52 -13.80
N LEU A 25 0.17 12.25 -12.85
CA LEU A 25 -1.00 11.42 -13.09
C LEU A 25 -2.03 12.15 -13.96
N GLU A 26 -2.24 13.43 -13.73
CA GLU A 26 -3.14 14.25 -14.56
C GLU A 26 -2.67 14.30 -16.01
N ASP A 27 -1.37 14.49 -16.24
CA ASP A 27 -0.77 14.51 -17.58
C ASP A 27 -0.90 13.14 -18.29
N ALA A 28 -1.01 12.06 -17.53
CA ALA A 28 -1.23 10.71 -18.07
C ALA A 28 -2.70 10.42 -18.40
N GLY A 29 -3.60 11.38 -18.14
CA GLY A 29 -5.02 11.26 -18.45
C GLY A 29 -5.91 10.77 -17.32
N PHE A 30 -5.37 10.58 -16.12
CA PHE A 30 -6.20 10.28 -14.95
C PHE A 30 -6.95 11.53 -14.48
N THR A 31 -8.14 11.34 -13.95
CA THR A 31 -9.01 12.44 -13.50
C THR A 31 -9.27 12.35 -11.99
N ASN A 32 -9.77 13.46 -11.43
CA ASN A 32 -10.05 13.57 -9.99
C ASN A 32 -8.89 13.09 -9.11
N VAL A 33 -7.67 13.47 -9.50
CA VAL A 33 -6.44 13.06 -8.82
C VAL A 33 -6.29 13.81 -7.52
N LYS A 34 -6.08 13.06 -6.44
CA LYS A 34 -5.90 13.63 -5.10
C LYS A 34 -4.80 12.86 -4.36
N THR A 35 -3.83 13.59 -3.83
CA THR A 35 -2.82 13.01 -2.96
C THR A 35 -3.32 12.99 -1.51
N VAL A 36 -3.02 11.92 -0.80
CA VAL A 36 -3.46 11.72 0.61
C VAL A 36 -2.24 11.39 1.44
N ILE A 37 -1.90 12.25 2.37
CA ILE A 37 -0.70 12.16 3.19
C ILE A 37 0.56 12.20 2.29
N ALA A 38 1.66 12.74 2.78
CA ALA A 38 2.88 12.98 2.01
C ALA A 38 3.76 11.72 1.84
N SER A 39 3.18 10.54 1.81
CA SER A 39 3.90 9.26 1.75
C SER A 39 3.59 8.41 0.52
N GLY A 40 3.10 9.04 -0.57
CA GLY A 40 2.90 8.34 -1.84
C GLY A 40 1.56 7.63 -1.97
N ASN A 41 0.49 8.22 -1.48
CA ASN A 41 -0.86 7.73 -1.67
C ASN A 41 -1.60 8.66 -2.63
N VAL A 42 -2.03 8.14 -3.77
CA VAL A 42 -2.73 8.93 -4.78
C VAL A 42 -4.04 8.25 -5.15
N VAL A 43 -5.14 9.01 -5.05
CA VAL A 43 -6.47 8.52 -5.42
C VAL A 43 -6.85 9.17 -6.75
N PHE A 44 -7.42 8.39 -7.66
CA PHE A 44 -7.76 8.87 -9.00
C PHE A 44 -8.90 8.07 -9.62
N ASP A 45 -9.54 8.67 -10.61
CA ASP A 45 -10.57 7.99 -11.41
C ASP A 45 -9.96 7.55 -12.74
N SER A 46 -10.35 6.38 -13.20
CA SER A 46 -9.93 5.82 -14.48
C SER A 46 -11.03 4.91 -15.02
N ARG A 47 -10.99 4.63 -16.32
CA ARG A 47 -11.81 3.56 -16.88
C ARG A 47 -11.49 2.25 -16.17
N LYS A 48 -12.47 1.36 -16.11
CA LYS A 48 -12.25 0.03 -15.56
C LYS A 48 -11.11 -0.64 -16.30
N THR A 49 -10.01 -0.87 -15.60
CA THR A 49 -8.76 -1.37 -16.16
C THR A 49 -8.14 -2.33 -15.16
N ALA A 50 -7.40 -3.32 -15.63
CA ALA A 50 -6.67 -4.23 -14.75
C ALA A 50 -5.69 -3.44 -13.88
N GLU A 51 -5.64 -3.78 -12.60
CA GLU A 51 -4.77 -3.09 -11.64
C GLU A 51 -3.30 -3.14 -12.06
N SER A 52 -2.84 -4.27 -12.60
CA SER A 52 -1.47 -4.41 -13.11
C SER A 52 -1.16 -3.42 -14.26
N SER A 53 -2.12 -3.15 -15.11
CA SER A 53 -1.97 -2.16 -16.19
C SER A 53 -1.90 -0.74 -15.64
N LEU A 54 -2.72 -0.43 -14.64
CA LEU A 54 -2.70 0.87 -13.96
C LEU A 54 -1.39 1.08 -13.20
N GLU A 55 -0.86 0.05 -12.57
CA GLU A 55 0.43 0.10 -11.90
C GLU A 55 1.54 0.53 -12.87
N ARG A 56 1.62 -0.12 -14.02
CA ARG A 56 2.61 0.23 -15.06
C ARG A 56 2.39 1.63 -15.61
N LYS A 57 1.14 2.03 -15.81
CA LYS A 57 0.81 3.34 -16.34
C LYS A 57 1.19 4.46 -15.36
N VAL A 58 0.94 4.27 -14.07
CA VAL A 58 1.34 5.22 -13.03
C VAL A 58 2.87 5.31 -12.93
N GLU A 59 3.55 4.18 -12.92
CA GLU A 59 5.02 4.14 -12.89
C GLU A 59 5.63 4.86 -14.09
N ALA A 60 5.10 4.63 -15.29
CA ALA A 60 5.55 5.30 -16.51
C ALA A 60 5.29 6.81 -16.48
N ALA A 61 4.14 7.23 -15.96
CA ALA A 61 3.80 8.65 -15.83
C ALA A 61 4.77 9.38 -14.91
N ILE A 62 5.13 8.77 -13.79
CA ILE A 62 6.07 9.36 -12.83
C ILE A 62 7.48 9.40 -13.43
N LYS A 63 7.92 8.37 -14.10
CA LYS A 63 9.21 8.34 -14.78
C LYS A 63 9.31 9.44 -15.84
N LYS A 64 8.26 9.62 -16.63
CA LYS A 64 8.20 10.67 -17.66
C LYS A 64 8.23 12.06 -17.05
N GLY A 65 7.48 12.30 -15.98
CA GLY A 65 7.33 13.63 -15.38
C GLY A 65 8.42 14.01 -14.40
N LEU A 66 8.98 13.04 -13.67
CA LEU A 66 9.95 13.30 -12.58
C LEU A 66 11.28 12.59 -12.77
N GLY A 67 11.42 11.72 -13.78
CA GLY A 67 12.63 10.93 -13.98
C GLY A 67 12.93 9.95 -12.86
N ARG A 68 11.93 9.57 -12.07
CA ARG A 68 12.08 8.67 -10.92
C ARG A 68 11.21 7.44 -11.06
N GLU A 69 11.66 6.36 -10.45
CA GLU A 69 10.93 5.10 -10.43
C GLU A 69 10.52 4.78 -9.00
N PHE A 70 9.22 4.57 -8.78
CA PHE A 70 8.67 4.10 -7.51
C PHE A 70 7.82 2.87 -7.78
N LEU A 71 8.12 1.77 -7.08
CA LEU A 71 7.25 0.60 -7.13
C LEU A 71 5.84 1.01 -6.70
N THR A 72 4.86 0.66 -7.52
CA THR A 72 3.46 1.07 -7.31
C THR A 72 2.56 -0.15 -7.23
N CYS A 73 1.71 -0.19 -6.21
CA CYS A 73 0.60 -1.12 -6.12
C CYS A 73 -0.70 -0.34 -6.26
N VAL A 74 -1.58 -0.80 -7.15
CA VAL A 74 -2.88 -0.16 -7.37
C VAL A 74 -3.99 -1.10 -6.89
N ARG A 75 -4.96 -0.54 -6.19
CA ARG A 75 -6.18 -1.26 -5.77
C ARG A 75 -7.39 -0.37 -6.01
N SER A 76 -8.51 -0.98 -6.37
CA SER A 76 -9.76 -0.22 -6.48
C SER A 76 -10.26 0.20 -5.09
N VAL A 77 -10.91 1.34 -5.01
CA VAL A 77 -11.52 1.81 -3.76
C VAL A 77 -12.58 0.82 -3.27
N ASP A 78 -13.37 0.26 -4.18
CA ASP A 78 -14.38 -0.76 -3.81
C ASP A 78 -13.75 -1.99 -3.16
N TYR A 79 -12.64 -2.48 -3.69
CA TYR A 79 -11.90 -3.58 -3.09
C TYR A 79 -11.39 -3.23 -1.69
N LEU A 80 -10.81 -2.04 -1.55
CA LEU A 80 -10.29 -1.58 -0.25
C LEU A 80 -11.42 -1.42 0.78
N GLN A 81 -12.58 -0.92 0.35
CA GLN A 81 -13.74 -0.79 1.23
C GLN A 81 -14.21 -2.15 1.74
N LYS A 82 -14.28 -3.15 0.88
CA LYS A 82 -14.63 -4.52 1.26
C LYS A 82 -13.61 -5.10 2.25
N MET A 83 -12.33 -4.81 2.03
CA MET A 83 -11.25 -5.22 2.93
C MET A 83 -11.42 -4.57 4.32
N LEU A 84 -11.75 -3.28 4.37
CA LEU A 84 -12.01 -2.57 5.63
C LEU A 84 -13.23 -3.16 6.36
N ASP A 85 -14.30 -3.46 5.62
CA ASP A 85 -15.54 -4.01 6.18
C ASP A 85 -15.31 -5.42 6.75
N MET A 86 -14.49 -6.23 6.08
CA MET A 86 -14.11 -7.57 6.55
C MET A 86 -13.30 -7.53 7.84
N ASN A 87 -12.52 -6.49 8.05
CA ASN A 87 -11.65 -6.26 9.20
C ASN A 87 -10.88 -7.52 9.64
N PRO A 88 -9.80 -7.88 8.95
CA PRO A 88 -9.06 -9.13 9.25
C PRO A 88 -8.42 -9.17 10.63
N TYR A 89 -8.32 -8.04 11.31
CA TYR A 89 -7.76 -7.95 12.66
C TYR A 89 -8.72 -8.36 13.76
N SER A 90 -10.02 -8.41 13.47
CA SER A 90 -11.06 -8.67 14.49
C SER A 90 -10.97 -10.07 15.12
N ASP A 91 -10.38 -11.03 14.40
CA ASP A 91 -10.24 -12.41 14.88
C ASP A 91 -9.00 -12.61 15.79
N PHE A 92 -8.23 -11.56 16.01
CA PHE A 92 -6.97 -11.64 16.75
C PHE A 92 -6.98 -10.74 17.97
N LYS A 93 -6.41 -11.25 19.07
CA LYS A 93 -6.19 -10.44 20.27
C LYS A 93 -4.90 -9.64 20.07
N LEU A 94 -5.01 -8.30 20.08
CA LEU A 94 -3.89 -7.40 19.85
C LEU A 94 -3.36 -6.85 21.17
N LYS A 95 -2.03 -6.72 21.26
CA LYS A 95 -1.39 -6.08 22.42
C LYS A 95 -1.71 -4.59 22.43
N VAL A 96 -1.76 -4.01 23.61
CA VAL A 96 -1.90 -2.54 23.77
C VAL A 96 -0.76 -1.83 23.06
N GLY A 97 -1.08 -0.79 22.31
CA GLY A 97 -0.10 -0.04 21.52
C GLY A 97 0.25 -0.66 20.17
N SER A 98 -0.40 -1.75 19.79
CA SER A 98 -0.19 -2.37 18.47
C SER A 98 -0.62 -1.45 17.35
N LYS A 99 0.21 -1.37 16.31
CA LYS A 99 -0.14 -0.71 15.04
C LYS A 99 -0.56 -1.78 14.03
N ARG A 100 -1.71 -1.58 13.42
CA ARG A 100 -2.23 -2.44 12.35
C ARG A 100 -1.65 -1.97 11.03
N VAL A 101 -1.16 -2.90 10.23
CA VAL A 101 -0.44 -2.61 8.98
C VAL A 101 -0.88 -3.56 7.89
N VAL A 102 -1.08 -3.01 6.69
CA VAL A 102 -1.39 -3.79 5.50
C VAL A 102 -0.19 -3.71 4.57
N THR A 103 0.27 -4.86 4.09
CA THR A 103 1.31 -4.95 3.07
C THR A 103 0.65 -5.38 1.76
N PHE A 104 0.74 -4.51 0.76
CA PHE A 104 0.24 -4.77 -0.60
C PHE A 104 1.36 -5.38 -1.42
N ARG A 105 1.07 -6.50 -2.08
CA ARG A 105 2.02 -7.17 -2.95
C ARG A 105 1.78 -6.75 -4.39
N ARG A 106 2.87 -6.47 -5.11
CA ARG A 106 2.82 -6.21 -6.55
C ARG A 106 2.59 -7.50 -7.34
N ASP A 107 3.22 -8.58 -6.90
CA ASP A 107 3.17 -9.88 -7.57
C ASP A 107 2.04 -10.73 -7.01
N ASN A 108 1.51 -11.62 -7.87
CA ASN A 108 0.48 -12.59 -7.49
C ASN A 108 1.06 -14.02 -7.39
N THR A 109 2.33 -14.13 -7.06
CA THR A 109 3.00 -15.41 -6.87
C THR A 109 2.57 -16.06 -5.55
N SER A 110 2.54 -17.39 -5.53
CA SER A 110 2.29 -18.13 -4.30
C SER A 110 3.42 -17.92 -3.31
N VAL A 111 3.07 -17.71 -2.04
CA VAL A 111 4.02 -17.66 -0.93
C VAL A 111 3.65 -18.71 0.09
N ASP A 112 4.65 -19.44 0.57
CA ASP A 112 4.49 -20.42 1.62
C ASP A 112 4.79 -19.77 2.97
N LEU A 113 3.73 -19.27 3.60
CA LEU A 113 3.81 -18.65 4.92
C LEU A 113 2.96 -19.42 5.91
N LYS A 114 3.57 -19.80 7.02
CA LYS A 114 2.86 -20.38 8.16
C LYS A 114 2.37 -19.23 9.05
N LEU A 115 1.09 -18.94 8.99
CA LEU A 115 0.47 -17.83 9.72
C LEU A 115 -0.53 -18.36 10.77
N PRO A 116 -0.67 -17.68 11.91
CA PRO A 116 0.07 -16.48 12.32
C PRO A 116 1.54 -16.79 12.70
N PHE A 117 2.40 -15.81 12.46
CA PHE A 117 3.82 -15.89 12.78
C PHE A 117 4.23 -14.67 13.61
N GLU A 118 4.94 -14.90 14.70
CA GLU A 118 5.38 -13.84 15.61
C GLU A 118 6.90 -13.85 15.73
N LEU A 119 7.50 -12.67 15.64
CA LEU A 119 8.93 -12.46 15.86
C LEU A 119 9.12 -11.10 16.55
N ASP A 120 9.71 -11.11 17.74
CA ASP A 120 9.91 -9.93 18.57
C ASP A 120 8.59 -9.17 18.78
N ASN A 121 8.50 -7.92 18.31
CA ASN A 121 7.31 -7.09 18.46
C ASN A 121 6.36 -7.14 17.26
N ALA A 122 6.62 -7.99 16.28
CA ALA A 122 5.87 -8.07 15.04
C ALA A 122 5.13 -9.39 14.93
N ARG A 123 3.89 -9.32 14.41
CA ARG A 123 3.08 -10.50 14.11
C ARG A 123 2.52 -10.38 12.70
N MET A 124 2.79 -11.37 11.87
CA MET A 124 2.08 -11.54 10.61
C MET A 124 0.86 -12.40 10.89
N LEU A 125 -0.34 -11.87 10.64
CA LEU A 125 -1.57 -12.49 11.09
C LEU A 125 -2.24 -13.34 10.01
N ARG A 126 -2.43 -12.76 8.82
CA ARG A 126 -3.25 -13.36 7.78
C ARG A 126 -2.84 -12.85 6.41
N LEU A 127 -2.84 -13.75 5.44
CA LEU A 127 -2.66 -13.40 4.02
C LEU A 127 -4.00 -13.66 3.32
N VAL A 128 -4.56 -12.61 2.71
CA VAL A 128 -5.81 -12.70 1.94
C VAL A 128 -5.52 -12.16 0.54
N GLY A 129 -5.57 -13.02 -0.47
CA GLY A 129 -5.20 -12.64 -1.83
C GLY A 129 -3.75 -12.14 -1.88
N GLN A 130 -3.56 -10.89 -2.28
CA GLN A 130 -2.24 -10.25 -2.39
C GLN A 130 -1.86 -9.42 -1.15
N GLU A 131 -2.72 -9.35 -0.14
CA GLU A 131 -2.51 -8.50 1.03
C GLU A 131 -2.14 -9.32 2.25
N LEU A 132 -1.08 -8.87 2.95
CA LEU A 132 -0.68 -9.40 4.24
C LEU A 132 -1.11 -8.43 5.34
N PHE A 133 -1.83 -8.94 6.32
CA PHE A 133 -2.28 -8.19 7.49
C PHE A 133 -1.37 -8.49 8.67
N SER A 134 -0.77 -7.44 9.21
CA SER A 134 0.22 -7.56 10.28
C SER A 134 -0.04 -6.52 11.37
N VAL A 135 0.53 -6.77 12.53
CA VAL A 135 0.59 -5.79 13.64
C VAL A 135 2.01 -5.75 14.19
N TYR A 136 2.40 -4.62 14.71
CA TYR A 136 3.64 -4.50 15.47
C TYR A 136 3.50 -3.48 16.59
N VAL A 137 4.29 -3.66 17.63
CA VAL A 137 4.42 -2.67 18.70
C VAL A 137 5.71 -1.89 18.42
N PRO A 138 5.62 -0.55 18.22
CA PRO A 138 6.82 0.25 17.98
C PRO A 138 7.85 0.10 19.09
N SER A 139 9.11 -0.09 18.68
CA SER A 139 10.23 -0.20 19.61
C SER A 139 11.43 0.59 19.07
N PRO A 140 12.20 1.29 19.93
CA PRO A 140 13.40 2.00 19.50
C PRO A 140 14.45 1.10 18.86
N LYS A 141 14.39 -0.21 19.10
CA LYS A 141 15.36 -1.20 18.60
C LYS A 141 14.95 -1.82 17.26
N SER A 142 13.87 -1.36 16.62
CA SER A 142 13.26 -2.16 15.56
C SER A 142 13.12 -1.48 14.21
N PRO A 143 14.02 -1.79 13.26
CA PRO A 143 13.63 -2.02 11.88
C PRO A 143 13.19 -3.46 11.60
N ALA A 144 13.05 -4.31 12.62
CA ALA A 144 12.79 -5.76 12.48
C ALA A 144 11.50 -6.08 11.73
N PHE A 145 10.45 -5.25 11.85
CA PHE A 145 9.17 -5.47 11.18
C PHE A 145 9.31 -5.43 9.64
N MET A 146 9.91 -4.38 9.09
CA MET A 146 10.07 -4.26 7.65
C MET A 146 11.01 -5.32 7.09
N GLN A 147 12.07 -5.68 7.82
CA GLN A 147 12.96 -6.76 7.44
C GLN A 147 12.23 -8.09 7.39
N LEU A 148 11.35 -8.37 8.36
CA LEU A 148 10.54 -9.58 8.38
C LEU A 148 9.63 -9.65 7.17
N ILE A 149 8.95 -8.56 6.82
CA ILE A 149 8.07 -8.48 5.66
C ILE A 149 8.85 -8.74 4.37
N GLU A 150 9.98 -8.08 4.17
CA GLU A 150 10.80 -8.25 2.96
C GLU A 150 11.39 -9.65 2.85
N LYS A 151 11.79 -10.24 3.96
CA LYS A 151 12.28 -11.63 4.00
C LYS A 151 11.17 -12.62 3.61
N SER A 152 9.94 -12.36 4.02
CA SER A 152 8.79 -13.24 3.81
C SER A 152 8.17 -13.09 2.42
N LEU A 153 8.08 -11.88 1.90
CA LEU A 153 7.33 -11.55 0.69
C LEU A 153 8.19 -10.96 -0.44
N GLY A 154 9.47 -10.67 -0.18
CA GLY A 154 10.33 -9.96 -1.13
C GLY A 154 10.15 -8.44 -1.07
N LYS A 155 10.80 -7.74 -2.01
CA LYS A 155 10.83 -6.27 -2.02
C LYS A 155 9.75 -5.63 -2.89
N ASN A 156 8.98 -6.42 -3.66
CA ASN A 156 7.92 -5.92 -4.52
C ASN A 156 6.61 -5.72 -3.73
N VAL A 157 6.73 -4.97 -2.65
CA VAL A 157 5.64 -4.70 -1.71
C VAL A 157 5.65 -3.24 -1.29
N THR A 158 4.49 -2.75 -0.86
CA THR A 158 4.39 -1.45 -0.19
C THR A 158 3.48 -1.60 1.02
N THR A 159 3.81 -0.91 2.10
CA THR A 159 3.16 -1.09 3.40
C THR A 159 2.50 0.21 3.83
N ARG A 160 1.28 0.11 4.36
CA ARG A 160 0.52 1.25 4.89
C ARG A 160 -0.12 0.87 6.21
N THR A 161 -0.30 1.84 7.08
CA THR A 161 -1.10 1.64 8.29
C THR A 161 -2.57 1.48 7.93
N TRP A 162 -3.31 0.80 8.79
CA TRP A 162 -4.76 0.62 8.61
C TRP A 162 -5.49 1.96 8.53
N GLU A 163 -5.07 2.93 9.32
CA GLU A 163 -5.63 4.28 9.34
C GLU A 163 -5.41 5.00 8.00
N THR A 164 -4.27 4.82 7.36
CA THR A 164 -4.01 5.37 6.02
C THR A 164 -4.95 4.76 5.00
N VAL A 165 -5.19 3.45 5.04
CA VAL A 165 -6.14 2.80 4.14
C VAL A 165 -7.54 3.37 4.33
N GLN A 166 -7.96 3.59 5.56
CA GLN A 166 -9.26 4.23 5.85
C GLN A 166 -9.35 5.63 5.25
N LYS A 167 -8.28 6.41 5.32
CA LYS A 167 -8.24 7.78 4.77
C LYS A 167 -8.31 7.80 3.24
N VAL A 168 -7.59 6.93 2.56
CA VAL A 168 -7.59 6.91 1.08
C VAL A 168 -8.94 6.46 0.52
N VAL A 169 -9.64 5.59 1.20
CA VAL A 169 -10.98 5.15 0.78
C VAL A 169 -11.99 6.29 0.85
N ARG A 170 -11.81 7.22 1.80
CA ARG A 170 -12.70 8.38 1.98
C ARG A 170 -12.34 9.58 1.10
N ALA A 171 -11.21 9.56 0.46
CA ALA A 171 -10.69 10.70 -0.30
C ALA A 171 -11.43 10.92 -1.64
#